data_7b6a41f39160ee96ff85dca9a684c9d7
#
_entry.id   7b6a41f39160ee96ff85dca9a684c9d7
#
_cell.length_a   1.000
_cell.length_b   1.000
_cell.length_c   1.000
_cell.angle_alpha   90.00
_cell.angle_beta   90.00
_cell.angle_gamma   90.00
#
_symmetry.space_group_name_H-M   'P 1'
#
loop_
_entity.id
_entity.type
_entity.pdbx_description
1 polymer ?
#
loop_
_entity_poly.entity_id
_entity_poly.type
_entity_poly.pdbx_seq_one_letter_code
_entity_poly.pdbx_strand_id
1 'polypeptide(L)'
;YTEIEKHYAEEMFGKFNHPAKVEQLKDVMDCIFYIHGKFYYLDNDEHDPCIPYETLIHALVENGYKGCIASEFEGHHFYSDVSCVEQLGHFVAMVNHMLEQEA
;
A
#
# COMPACT_ATOMS: atom_id res chain seq x y z
N TYR A 1 -14.95 -21.45 10.64
CA TYR A 1 -13.52 -21.78 10.86
C TYR A 1 -13.37 -22.70 12.06
N THR A 2 -12.45 -23.65 11.96
CA THR A 2 -12.08 -24.52 13.09
C THR A 2 -11.20 -23.75 14.07
N GLU A 3 -11.05 -24.28 15.30
CA GLU A 3 -10.17 -23.69 16.31
C GLU A 3 -8.69 -23.69 15.82
N ILE A 4 -8.30 -24.69 15.04
CA ILE A 4 -6.96 -24.78 14.46
C ILE A 4 -6.75 -23.65 13.44
N GLU A 5 -7.72 -23.44 12.57
CA GLU A 5 -7.66 -22.36 11.56
C GLU A 5 -7.60 -20.99 12.22
N LYS A 6 -8.40 -20.76 13.27
CA LYS A 6 -8.34 -19.53 14.05
C LYS A 6 -6.98 -19.32 14.68
N HIS A 7 -6.42 -20.37 15.29
CA HIS A 7 -5.11 -20.29 15.93
C HIS A 7 -4.02 -19.91 14.90
N TYR A 8 -4.00 -20.55 13.74
CA TYR A 8 -3.04 -20.20 12.68
C TYR A 8 -3.24 -18.78 12.14
N ALA A 9 -4.48 -18.35 11.98
CA ALA A 9 -4.78 -17.00 11.54
C ALA A 9 -4.26 -15.96 12.56
N GLU A 10 -4.52 -16.16 13.84
CA GLU A 10 -4.06 -15.28 14.91
C GLU A 10 -2.53 -15.25 15.00
N GLU A 11 -1.88 -16.42 14.92
CA GLU A 11 -0.42 -16.51 14.94
C GLU A 11 0.21 -15.82 13.74
N MET A 12 -0.31 -16.07 12.55
CA MET A 12 0.23 -15.51 11.32
C MET A 12 -0.01 -14.00 11.23
N PHE A 13 -1.25 -13.57 11.36
CA PHE A 13 -1.60 -12.16 11.24
C PHE A 13 -1.14 -11.34 12.44
N GLY A 14 -1.15 -11.93 13.62
CA GLY A 14 -0.63 -11.27 14.82
C GLY A 14 0.87 -10.97 14.72
N LYS A 15 1.63 -11.87 14.12
CA LYS A 15 3.08 -11.65 13.92
C LYS A 15 3.42 -10.65 12.84
N PHE A 16 2.61 -10.59 11.78
CA PHE A 16 2.86 -9.72 10.63
C PHE A 16 2.07 -8.41 10.65
N ASN A 17 1.13 -8.27 11.60
CA ASN A 17 0.30 -7.08 11.70
C ASN A 17 0.93 -6.03 12.64
N HIS A 18 2.22 -5.79 12.47
CA HIS A 18 2.93 -4.73 13.15
C HIS A 18 3.38 -3.70 12.11
N PRO A 19 2.71 -2.55 12.01
CA PRO A 19 3.11 -1.54 11.05
C PRO A 19 4.53 -1.07 11.37
N ALA A 20 5.39 -1.09 10.37
CA ALA A 20 6.72 -0.51 10.49
C ALA A 20 6.58 1.00 10.66
N LYS A 21 7.53 1.61 11.36
CA LYS A 21 7.58 3.05 11.49
C LYS A 21 8.04 3.66 10.17
N VAL A 22 7.31 4.62 9.65
CA VAL A 22 7.63 5.26 8.38
C VAL A 22 9.00 5.93 8.41
N GLU A 23 9.46 6.38 9.57
CA GLU A 23 10.77 6.98 9.77
C GLU A 23 11.92 6.02 9.43
N GLN A 24 11.66 4.70 9.51
CA GLN A 24 12.66 3.68 9.17
C GLN A 24 12.96 3.62 7.66
N LEU A 25 12.08 4.14 6.80
CA LEU A 25 12.35 4.24 5.36
C LEU A 25 13.59 5.06 5.06
N LYS A 26 13.84 6.10 5.84
CA LYS A 26 15.01 6.96 5.71
C LYS A 26 16.30 6.15 5.76
N ASP A 27 16.37 5.16 6.63
CA ASP A 27 17.59 4.38 6.86
C ASP A 27 17.91 3.42 5.71
N VAL A 28 16.92 3.06 4.91
CA VAL A 28 17.07 2.11 3.79
C VAL A 28 16.84 2.75 2.42
N MET A 29 16.61 4.06 2.37
CA MET A 29 16.24 4.76 1.14
C MET A 29 17.25 4.55 0.02
N ASP A 30 18.54 4.54 0.33
CA ASP A 30 19.60 4.33 -0.66
C ASP A 30 19.58 2.92 -1.28
N CYS A 31 18.88 2.00 -0.66
CA CYS A 31 18.75 0.62 -1.12
C CYS A 31 17.43 0.36 -1.88
N ILE A 32 16.55 1.36 -1.95
CA ILE A 32 15.25 1.22 -2.59
C ILE A 32 15.35 1.71 -4.04
N PHE A 33 15.21 0.77 -4.99
CA PHE A 33 15.27 1.08 -6.42
C PHE A 33 13.91 1.01 -7.09
N TYR A 34 12.97 0.30 -6.48
CA TYR A 34 11.66 0.04 -7.06
C TYR A 34 10.67 -0.31 -5.95
N ILE A 35 9.45 0.18 -6.06
CA ILE A 35 8.41 -0.05 -5.06
C ILE A 35 7.18 -0.67 -5.73
N HIS A 36 6.66 -1.75 -5.17
CA HIS A 36 5.33 -2.24 -5.49
C HIS A 36 4.33 -1.62 -4.53
N GLY A 37 3.46 -0.79 -5.05
CA GLY A 37 2.35 -0.20 -4.30
C GLY A 37 1.17 -1.16 -4.27
N LYS A 38 1.17 -2.02 -3.28
CA LYS A 38 0.14 -3.05 -3.09
C LYS A 38 -1.11 -2.45 -2.47
N PHE A 39 -2.27 -2.90 -2.92
CA PHE A 39 -3.55 -2.52 -2.34
C PHE A 39 -4.61 -3.59 -2.63
N TYR A 40 -5.70 -3.54 -1.88
CA TYR A 40 -6.73 -4.57 -1.94
C TYR A 40 -8.06 -4.07 -2.50
N TYR A 41 -8.43 -2.84 -2.21
CA TYR A 41 -9.66 -2.23 -2.73
C TYR A 41 -9.63 -0.72 -2.53
N LEU A 42 -9.98 0.00 -3.59
CA LEU A 42 -10.17 1.45 -3.57
C LEU A 42 -11.56 1.78 -4.11
N ASP A 43 -12.36 2.47 -3.32
CA ASP A 43 -13.69 2.95 -3.73
C ASP A 43 -13.67 4.37 -4.29
N ASN A 44 -12.50 5.03 -4.18
CA ASN A 44 -12.31 6.39 -4.66
C ASN A 44 -10.83 6.62 -5.00
N ASP A 45 -10.51 7.82 -5.48
CA ASP A 45 -9.16 8.24 -5.88
C ASP A 45 -8.45 9.04 -4.80
N GLU A 46 -8.96 9.07 -3.57
CA GLU A 46 -8.46 9.97 -2.53
C GLU A 46 -7.53 9.30 -1.53
N HIS A 47 -7.92 8.15 -1.01
CA HIS A 47 -7.11 7.44 -0.01
C HIS A 47 -7.44 5.96 0.05
N ASP A 48 -6.48 5.18 0.55
CA ASP A 48 -6.67 3.76 0.84
C ASP A 48 -7.21 3.61 2.26
N PRO A 49 -8.27 2.80 2.48
CA PRO A 49 -8.83 2.64 3.82
C PRO A 49 -7.93 1.85 4.78
N CYS A 50 -6.95 1.12 4.26
CA CYS A 50 -6.10 0.22 5.07
C CYS A 50 -4.64 0.64 5.11
N ILE A 51 -4.11 1.18 4.01
CA ILE A 51 -2.69 1.48 3.86
C ILE A 51 -2.51 3.00 3.85
N PRO A 52 -1.67 3.55 4.74
CA PRO A 52 -1.51 5.01 4.87
C PRO A 52 -0.61 5.58 3.76
N TYR A 53 -1.08 5.58 2.53
CA TYR A 53 -0.31 6.04 1.38
C TYR A 53 0.08 7.51 1.47
N GLU A 54 -0.74 8.37 2.07
CA GLU A 54 -0.41 9.79 2.29
C GLU A 54 0.91 9.92 3.04
N THR A 55 1.03 9.20 4.15
CA THR A 55 2.24 9.22 4.98
C THR A 55 3.43 8.63 4.24
N LEU A 56 3.22 7.54 3.50
CA LEU A 56 4.28 6.88 2.73
C LEU A 56 4.78 7.76 1.58
N ILE A 57 3.89 8.35 0.81
CA ILE A 57 4.26 9.24 -0.31
C ILE A 57 4.99 10.47 0.23
N HIS A 58 4.50 11.07 1.32
CA HIS A 58 5.17 12.19 1.96
C HIS A 58 6.61 11.82 2.34
N ALA A 59 6.81 10.68 2.99
CA ALA A 59 8.13 10.21 3.40
C ALA A 59 9.06 9.95 2.21
N LEU A 60 8.54 9.38 1.13
CA LEU A 60 9.31 9.14 -0.09
C LEU A 60 9.76 10.45 -0.73
N VAL A 61 8.87 11.42 -0.84
CA VAL A 61 9.19 12.75 -1.39
C VAL A 61 10.19 13.47 -0.51
N GLU A 62 9.96 13.49 0.81
CA GLU A 62 10.85 14.13 1.77
C GLU A 62 12.27 13.57 1.72
N ASN A 63 12.41 12.27 1.52
CA ASN A 63 13.71 11.59 1.45
C ASN A 63 14.30 11.53 0.01
N GLY A 64 13.68 12.19 -0.94
CA GLY A 64 14.22 12.35 -2.30
C GLY A 64 14.12 11.12 -3.18
N TYR A 65 13.15 10.23 -2.93
CA TYR A 65 12.95 9.07 -3.78
C TYR A 65 12.60 9.49 -5.21
N LYS A 66 13.30 8.92 -6.18
CA LYS A 66 13.14 9.26 -7.61
C LYS A 66 12.83 8.05 -8.49
N GLY A 67 12.55 6.91 -7.89
CA GLY A 67 12.21 5.68 -8.59
C GLY A 67 10.74 5.62 -8.97
N CYS A 68 10.30 4.44 -9.33
CA CYS A 68 8.91 4.18 -9.71
C CYS A 68 8.15 3.48 -8.59
N ILE A 69 6.84 3.71 -8.57
CA ILE A 69 5.90 2.94 -7.77
C ILE A 69 4.95 2.25 -8.74
N ALA A 70 5.00 0.93 -8.80
CA ALA A 70 4.09 0.15 -9.61
C ALA A 70 2.82 -0.15 -8.82
N SER A 71 1.67 0.07 -9.41
CA SER A 71 0.41 -0.32 -8.76
C SER A 71 0.22 -1.83 -8.85
N GLU A 72 -0.11 -2.45 -7.73
CA GLU A 72 -0.28 -3.90 -7.60
C GLU A 72 -1.57 -4.22 -6.87
N PHE A 73 -2.61 -4.56 -7.65
CA PHE A 73 -3.91 -4.92 -7.10
C PHE A 73 -3.93 -6.39 -6.70
N GLU A 74 -4.22 -6.66 -5.44
CA GLU A 74 -4.35 -8.02 -4.91
C GLU A 74 -5.74 -8.33 -4.32
N GLY A 75 -6.71 -7.47 -4.55
CA GLY A 75 -8.06 -7.64 -4.00
C GLY A 75 -8.88 -8.74 -4.64
N HIS A 76 -8.45 -9.29 -5.76
CA HIS A 76 -9.20 -10.33 -6.48
C HIS A 76 -9.38 -11.63 -5.66
N HIS A 77 -8.58 -11.83 -4.62
CA HIS A 77 -8.78 -12.93 -3.67
C HIS A 77 -9.98 -12.72 -2.75
N PHE A 78 -10.42 -11.48 -2.59
CA PHE A 78 -11.47 -11.09 -1.64
C PHE A 78 -12.72 -10.54 -2.33
N TYR A 79 -12.58 -10.02 -3.55
CA TYR A 79 -13.62 -9.30 -4.28
C TYR A 79 -13.72 -9.87 -5.70
N SER A 80 -14.76 -10.69 -5.95
CA SER A 80 -14.91 -11.41 -7.23
C SER A 80 -15.42 -10.55 -8.39
N ASP A 81 -16.13 -9.45 -8.08
CA ASP A 81 -16.82 -8.62 -9.08
C ASP A 81 -16.15 -7.26 -9.31
N VAL A 82 -14.87 -7.15 -8.97
CA VAL A 82 -14.13 -5.90 -9.06
C VAL A 82 -13.25 -5.89 -10.32
N SER A 83 -13.34 -4.82 -11.09
CA SER A 83 -12.47 -4.62 -12.26
C SER A 83 -11.06 -4.28 -11.81
N CYS A 84 -10.10 -5.13 -12.16
CA CYS A 84 -8.68 -4.88 -11.91
C CYS A 84 -8.21 -3.58 -12.58
N VAL A 85 -8.64 -3.32 -13.81
CA VAL A 85 -8.27 -2.12 -14.56
C VAL A 85 -8.76 -0.86 -13.85
N GLU A 86 -10.01 -0.87 -13.38
CA GLU A 86 -10.58 0.23 -12.62
C GLU A 86 -9.82 0.49 -11.32
N GLN A 87 -9.50 -0.58 -10.60
CA GLN A 87 -8.74 -0.49 -9.36
C GLN A 87 -7.33 0.07 -9.58
N LEU A 88 -6.64 -0.36 -10.62
CA LEU A 88 -5.34 0.19 -10.97
C LEU A 88 -5.44 1.67 -11.33
N GLY A 89 -6.50 2.07 -12.02
CA GLY A 89 -6.78 3.48 -12.32
C GLY A 89 -6.99 4.31 -11.05
N HIS A 90 -7.76 3.84 -10.09
CA HIS A 90 -7.95 4.50 -8.79
C HIS A 90 -6.62 4.69 -8.07
N PHE A 91 -5.78 3.67 -8.03
CA PHE A 91 -4.47 3.75 -7.37
C PHE A 91 -3.58 4.83 -8.00
N VAL A 92 -3.47 4.83 -9.32
CA VAL A 92 -2.63 5.80 -10.03
C VAL A 92 -3.15 7.22 -9.79
N ALA A 93 -4.46 7.44 -9.85
CA ALA A 93 -5.06 8.74 -9.59
C ALA A 93 -4.81 9.19 -8.15
N MET A 94 -4.98 8.29 -7.19
CA MET A 94 -4.73 8.56 -5.76
C MET A 94 -3.29 9.02 -5.53
N VAL A 95 -2.32 8.26 -6.02
CA VAL A 95 -0.89 8.58 -5.84
C VAL A 95 -0.55 9.91 -6.52
N ASN A 96 -1.07 10.16 -7.72
CA ASN A 96 -0.84 11.43 -8.42
C ASN A 96 -1.41 12.61 -7.63
N HIS A 97 -2.61 12.50 -7.06
CA HIS A 97 -3.17 13.54 -6.20
C HIS A 97 -2.29 13.82 -4.98
N MET A 98 -1.76 12.78 -4.36
CA MET A 98 -0.87 12.93 -3.21
C MET A 98 0.44 13.62 -3.61
N LEU A 99 1.00 13.27 -4.77
CA LEU A 99 2.21 13.92 -5.29
C LEU A 99 1.98 15.40 -5.62
N GLU A 100 0.83 15.74 -6.15
CA GLU A 100 0.45 17.13 -6.42
C GLU A 100 0.41 17.96 -5.13
N GLN A 101 -0.05 17.37 -4.04
CA GLN A 101 -0.09 18.03 -2.73
C GLN A 101 1.29 18.23 -2.12
N GLU A 102 2.28 17.43 -2.52
CA GLU A 102 3.67 17.57 -2.06
C GLU A 102 4.47 18.63 -2.85
N ALA A 103 3.93 19.08 -3.96
CA ALA A 103 4.62 20.04 -4.83
C ALA A 103 4.67 21.48 -4.26
#